data_f356bb9936d67d6f0c44208c24988107
#
_entry.id   f356bb9936d67d6f0c44208c24988107
#
_cell.length_a   1.000
_cell.length_b   1.000
_cell.length_c   1.000
_cell.angle_alpha   90.00
_cell.angle_beta   90.00
_cell.angle_gamma   90.00
#
_symmetry.space_group_name_H-M   'P 1'
#
loop_
_entity.id
_entity.type
_entity.pdbx_description
1 polymer ?
#
loop_
_entity_poly.entity_id
_entity_poly.type
_entity_poly.pdbx_seq_one_letter_code
_entity_poly.pdbx_strand_id
1 'polypeptide(L)'
;MKPVCLVIGAGAGIGGNVAKKFASEGYHSVLCRRTDQEGLDKMVSEIESSGGSASGYLLNAVDENSIEERITEIEKDVGGIDTVIFNLGAQIGDRSLENTSYKAFEMGWRMACFALFRTASTVCPYMEERGKGSILVTSATAAVRGNAGQHSHAAAMGGRRMLCQSLNAEFSSKGIHVAHVIVDGAVDAPD
;
A
#
# COMPACT_ATOMS: atom_id res chain seq x y z
N MET A 1 11.10 20.13 -7.06
CA MET A 1 10.83 18.70 -7.37
C MET A 1 9.34 18.47 -7.21
N LYS A 2 8.75 17.54 -8.00
CA LYS A 2 7.36 17.11 -7.80
C LYS A 2 7.25 16.34 -6.48
N PRO A 3 6.13 16.45 -5.74
CA PRO A 3 5.89 15.56 -4.59
C PRO A 3 5.76 14.12 -5.08
N VAL A 4 6.22 13.15 -4.29
CA VAL A 4 6.19 11.72 -4.64
C VAL A 4 5.00 11.04 -3.99
N CYS A 5 4.24 10.28 -4.80
CA CYS A 5 3.22 9.35 -4.34
C CYS A 5 3.70 7.92 -4.53
N LEU A 6 4.03 7.21 -3.46
CA LEU A 6 4.41 5.80 -3.47
C LEU A 6 3.17 4.91 -3.37
N VAL A 7 2.94 4.06 -4.36
CA VAL A 7 1.82 3.11 -4.39
C VAL A 7 2.34 1.69 -4.23
N ILE A 8 2.17 1.09 -3.06
CA ILE A 8 2.49 -0.31 -2.78
C ILE A 8 1.25 -1.16 -3.05
N GLY A 9 1.30 -1.97 -4.09
CA GLY A 9 0.16 -2.74 -4.61
C GLY A 9 -0.53 -2.07 -5.80
N ALA A 10 0.26 -1.58 -6.75
CA ALA A 10 -0.20 -0.94 -7.98
C ALA A 10 -0.69 -1.96 -9.02
N GLY A 11 -1.80 -2.65 -8.74
CA GLY A 11 -2.52 -3.49 -9.70
C GLY A 11 -3.47 -2.66 -10.59
N ALA A 12 -4.08 -3.31 -11.58
CA ALA A 12 -5.00 -2.68 -12.56
C ALA A 12 -6.25 -2.03 -11.93
N GLY A 13 -6.66 -2.49 -10.73
CA GLY A 13 -7.79 -1.94 -9.98
C GLY A 13 -7.44 -0.65 -9.24
N ILE A 14 -7.68 -0.61 -7.93
CA ILE A 14 -7.54 0.59 -7.09
C ILE A 14 -6.13 1.20 -7.22
N GLY A 15 -5.08 0.41 -7.02
CA GLY A 15 -3.71 0.95 -6.93
C GLY A 15 -3.25 1.68 -8.18
N GLY A 16 -3.47 1.10 -9.37
CA GLY A 16 -3.12 1.73 -10.64
C GLY A 16 -3.94 2.99 -10.92
N ASN A 17 -5.24 2.97 -10.64
CA ASN A 17 -6.09 4.15 -10.84
C ASN A 17 -5.75 5.29 -9.87
N VAL A 18 -5.40 4.98 -8.63
CA VAL A 18 -4.90 5.97 -7.66
C VAL A 18 -3.59 6.58 -8.16
N ALA A 19 -2.64 5.76 -8.65
CA ALA A 19 -1.39 6.25 -9.21
C ALA A 19 -1.62 7.23 -10.37
N LYS A 20 -2.53 6.89 -11.31
CA LYS A 20 -2.94 7.77 -12.42
C LYS A 20 -3.52 9.08 -11.90
N LYS A 21 -4.39 9.02 -10.91
CA LYS A 21 -5.01 10.22 -10.33
C LYS A 21 -3.97 11.14 -9.68
N PHE A 22 -3.07 10.61 -8.84
CA PHE A 22 -2.02 11.42 -8.23
C PHE A 22 -1.08 12.03 -9.28
N ALA A 23 -0.71 11.28 -10.32
CA ALA A 23 0.09 11.81 -11.42
C ALA A 23 -0.60 12.98 -12.16
N SER A 24 -1.92 12.90 -12.36
CA SER A 24 -2.71 13.99 -12.96
C SER A 24 -2.81 15.24 -12.07
N GLU A 25 -2.62 15.09 -10.76
CA GLU A 25 -2.57 16.19 -9.79
C GLU A 25 -1.13 16.73 -9.55
N GLY A 26 -0.19 16.33 -10.41
CA GLY A 26 1.16 16.88 -10.41
C GLY A 26 2.19 16.13 -9.55
N TYR A 27 1.83 14.98 -8.99
CA TYR A 27 2.78 14.11 -8.30
C TYR A 27 3.65 13.31 -9.28
N HIS A 28 4.82 12.89 -8.83
CA HIS A 28 5.51 11.75 -9.44
C HIS A 28 5.00 10.47 -8.78
N SER A 29 4.31 9.62 -9.53
CA SER A 29 3.76 8.37 -9.00
C SER A 29 4.78 7.24 -9.12
N VAL A 30 5.17 6.65 -7.99
CA VAL A 30 6.03 5.47 -7.93
C VAL A 30 5.15 4.24 -7.72
N LEU A 31 5.08 3.38 -8.73
CA LEU A 31 4.23 2.20 -8.73
C LEU A 31 5.03 0.96 -8.34
N CYS A 32 4.60 0.28 -7.27
CA CYS A 32 5.20 -0.97 -6.83
C CYS A 32 4.19 -2.11 -6.91
N ARG A 33 4.57 -3.21 -7.60
CA ARG A 33 3.79 -4.46 -7.65
C ARG A 33 4.71 -5.67 -7.54
N ARG A 34 4.16 -6.80 -7.08
CA ARG A 34 4.95 -7.99 -6.78
C ARG A 34 5.59 -8.62 -8.01
N THR A 35 4.85 -8.75 -9.08
CA THR A 35 5.19 -9.45 -10.33
C THR A 35 4.54 -8.72 -11.50
N ASP A 36 4.76 -9.19 -12.71
CA ASP A 36 4.18 -8.63 -13.94
C ASP A 36 4.80 -7.26 -14.31
N GLN A 37 6.02 -7.34 -14.77
CA GLN A 37 6.78 -6.18 -15.26
C GLN A 37 6.09 -5.52 -16.46
N GLU A 38 5.54 -6.31 -17.38
CA GLU A 38 4.88 -5.80 -18.58
C GLU A 38 3.65 -4.93 -18.24
N GLY A 39 2.78 -5.42 -17.34
CA GLY A 39 1.64 -4.65 -16.86
C GLY A 39 2.05 -3.40 -16.07
N LEU A 40 3.19 -3.43 -15.38
CA LEU A 40 3.74 -2.27 -14.70
C LEU A 40 4.24 -1.21 -15.69
N ASP A 41 5.01 -1.63 -16.69
CA ASP A 41 5.55 -0.75 -17.74
C ASP A 41 4.41 -0.11 -18.55
N LYS A 42 3.37 -0.87 -18.83
CA LYS A 42 2.15 -0.35 -19.48
C LYS A 42 1.49 0.76 -18.65
N MET A 43 1.32 0.56 -17.35
CA MET A 43 0.73 1.59 -16.48
C MET A 43 1.59 2.86 -16.41
N VAL A 44 2.90 2.72 -16.34
CA VAL A 44 3.84 3.85 -16.38
C VAL A 44 3.69 4.60 -17.70
N SER A 45 3.72 3.89 -18.84
CA SER A 45 3.56 4.48 -20.17
C SER A 45 2.21 5.19 -20.34
N GLU A 46 1.12 4.65 -19.82
CA GLU A 46 -0.20 5.30 -19.84
C GLU A 46 -0.21 6.62 -19.05
N ILE A 47 0.43 6.66 -17.89
CA ILE A 47 0.55 7.88 -17.09
C ILE A 47 1.37 8.93 -17.85
N GLU A 48 2.52 8.55 -18.40
CA GLU A 48 3.40 9.46 -19.13
C GLU A 48 2.77 9.98 -20.41
N SER A 49 2.08 9.12 -21.17
CA SER A 49 1.33 9.51 -22.39
C SER A 49 0.19 10.50 -22.11
N SER A 50 -0.32 10.50 -20.87
CA SER A 50 -1.32 11.45 -20.40
C SER A 50 -0.71 12.74 -19.82
N GLY A 51 0.60 12.94 -19.96
CA GLY A 51 1.32 14.12 -19.45
C GLY A 51 1.69 14.05 -17.96
N GLY A 52 1.46 12.91 -17.32
CA GLY A 52 1.85 12.65 -15.95
C GLY A 52 3.34 12.33 -15.79
N SER A 53 3.74 11.91 -14.59
CA SER A 53 5.10 11.46 -14.30
C SER A 53 5.04 10.22 -13.43
N ALA A 54 5.72 9.15 -13.83
CA ALA A 54 5.70 7.90 -13.08
C ALA A 54 6.99 7.11 -13.22
N SER A 55 7.22 6.20 -12.28
CA SER A 55 8.21 5.12 -12.38
C SER A 55 7.64 3.85 -11.79
N GLY A 56 8.13 2.69 -12.25
CA GLY A 56 7.64 1.38 -11.83
C GLY A 56 8.74 0.50 -11.27
N TYR A 57 8.44 -0.26 -10.21
CA TYR A 57 9.38 -1.18 -9.59
C TYR A 57 8.69 -2.48 -9.18
N LEU A 58 9.34 -3.60 -9.40
CA LEU A 58 8.91 -4.84 -8.78
C LEU A 58 9.30 -4.82 -7.30
N LEU A 59 8.33 -5.16 -6.44
CA LEU A 59 8.51 -5.19 -5.00
C LEU A 59 7.62 -6.28 -4.40
N ASN A 60 8.24 -7.31 -3.85
CA ASN A 60 7.54 -8.29 -3.04
C ASN A 60 7.60 -7.86 -1.57
N ALA A 61 6.50 -7.36 -1.07
CA ALA A 61 6.43 -6.75 0.28
C ALA A 61 6.68 -7.73 1.45
N VAL A 62 6.73 -9.05 1.18
CA VAL A 62 7.04 -10.06 2.22
C VAL A 62 8.51 -10.48 2.23
N ASP A 63 9.29 -10.08 1.23
CA ASP A 63 10.72 -10.34 1.19
C ASP A 63 11.43 -9.43 2.19
N GLU A 64 12.50 -9.96 2.76
CA GLU A 64 13.30 -9.23 3.75
C GLU A 64 13.91 -7.96 3.15
N ASN A 65 13.85 -6.87 3.88
CA ASN A 65 14.38 -5.55 3.52
C ASN A 65 13.82 -4.90 2.24
N SER A 66 12.96 -5.57 1.48
CA SER A 66 12.49 -5.10 0.17
C SER A 66 11.78 -3.75 0.22
N ILE A 67 10.98 -3.52 1.26
CA ILE A 67 10.24 -2.26 1.47
C ILE A 67 11.22 -1.15 1.89
N GLU A 68 12.08 -1.45 2.84
CA GLU A 68 13.05 -0.53 3.42
C GLU A 68 14.05 -0.01 2.37
N GLU A 69 14.60 -0.92 1.59
CA GLU A 69 15.52 -0.59 0.50
C GLU A 69 14.83 0.28 -0.55
N ARG A 70 13.60 -0.10 -0.96
CA ARG A 70 12.87 0.65 -1.97
C ARG A 70 12.49 2.06 -1.51
N ILE A 71 12.02 2.22 -0.27
CA ILE A 71 11.70 3.55 0.28
C ILE A 71 12.95 4.41 0.35
N THR A 72 14.06 3.84 0.84
CA THR A 72 15.33 4.57 0.95
C THR A 72 15.87 5.02 -0.42
N GLU A 73 15.80 4.16 -1.43
CA GLU A 73 16.17 4.50 -2.81
C GLU A 73 15.28 5.63 -3.38
N ILE A 74 13.95 5.55 -3.18
CA ILE A 74 13.04 6.58 -3.67
C ILE A 74 13.33 7.93 -3.00
N GLU A 75 13.48 7.96 -1.69
CA GLU A 75 13.81 9.19 -0.94
C GLU A 75 15.12 9.83 -1.42
N LYS A 76 16.12 9.02 -1.75
CA LYS A 76 17.42 9.45 -2.21
C LYS A 76 17.45 9.89 -3.67
N ASP A 77 16.87 9.07 -4.56
CA ASP A 77 17.14 9.16 -6.00
C ASP A 77 15.96 9.76 -6.80
N VAL A 78 14.73 9.71 -6.27
CA VAL A 78 13.52 10.25 -6.91
C VAL A 78 13.04 11.53 -6.24
N GLY A 79 12.93 11.50 -4.93
CA GLY A 79 12.49 12.65 -4.13
C GLY A 79 11.71 12.23 -2.88
N GLY A 80 11.42 13.19 -2.01
CA GLY A 80 10.72 12.95 -0.77
C GLY A 80 9.32 12.39 -0.98
N ILE A 81 9.02 11.25 -0.34
CA ILE A 81 7.70 10.62 -0.38
C ILE A 81 6.73 11.45 0.45
N ASP A 82 5.83 12.14 -0.22
CA ASP A 82 4.80 12.99 0.40
C ASP A 82 3.55 12.17 0.76
N THR A 83 3.24 11.17 -0.06
CA THR A 83 2.08 10.30 0.16
C THR A 83 2.43 8.84 -0.12
N VAL A 84 2.02 7.96 0.79
CA VAL A 84 2.03 6.51 0.60
C VAL A 84 0.61 6.01 0.42
N ILE A 85 0.38 5.23 -0.62
CA ILE A 85 -0.83 4.43 -0.83
C ILE A 85 -0.49 2.97 -0.54
N PHE A 86 -0.95 2.45 0.59
CA PHE A 86 -0.77 1.05 0.94
C PHE A 86 -2.01 0.25 0.53
N ASN A 87 -1.89 -0.49 -0.58
CA ASN A 87 -3.02 -1.16 -1.25
C ASN A 87 -2.81 -2.68 -1.39
N LEU A 88 -2.08 -3.32 -0.47
CA LEU A 88 -1.91 -4.77 -0.50
C LEU A 88 -3.14 -5.49 0.04
N GLY A 89 -3.59 -6.53 -0.68
CA GLY A 89 -4.62 -7.44 -0.21
C GLY A 89 -4.09 -8.43 0.84
N ALA A 90 -5.02 -9.13 1.50
CA ALA A 90 -4.72 -10.23 2.42
C ALA A 90 -5.59 -11.47 2.13
N GLN A 91 -6.14 -11.56 0.94
CA GLN A 91 -6.97 -12.69 0.52
C GLN A 91 -6.07 -13.77 -0.08
N ILE A 92 -5.66 -14.73 0.73
CA ILE A 92 -4.77 -15.83 0.33
C ILE A 92 -5.48 -17.15 0.54
N GLY A 93 -5.60 -17.93 -0.52
CA GLY A 93 -6.17 -19.27 -0.48
C GLY A 93 -7.60 -19.34 0.04
N ASP A 94 -8.01 -20.53 0.49
CA ASP A 94 -9.24 -20.73 1.25
C ASP A 94 -9.08 -20.06 2.63
N ARG A 95 -10.12 -19.40 3.09
CA ARG A 95 -10.12 -18.59 4.32
C ARG A 95 -11.05 -19.15 5.38
N SER A 96 -11.59 -20.35 5.17
CA SER A 96 -12.33 -21.12 6.18
C SER A 96 -11.39 -21.59 7.29
N LEU A 97 -11.92 -21.88 8.47
CA LEU A 97 -11.11 -22.36 9.59
C LEU A 97 -10.47 -23.72 9.27
N GLU A 98 -11.24 -24.59 8.65
CA GLU A 98 -10.83 -25.95 8.31
C GLU A 98 -9.69 -26.00 7.30
N ASN A 99 -9.73 -25.16 6.27
CA ASN A 99 -8.81 -25.22 5.13
C ASN A 99 -7.69 -24.17 5.19
N THR A 100 -7.72 -23.24 6.15
CA THR A 100 -6.67 -22.26 6.30
C THR A 100 -5.44 -22.87 6.98
N SER A 101 -4.36 -23.07 6.23
CA SER A 101 -3.08 -23.47 6.82
C SER A 101 -2.47 -22.35 7.65
N TYR A 102 -1.66 -22.72 8.65
CA TYR A 102 -0.92 -21.72 9.47
C TYR A 102 -0.06 -20.80 8.59
N LYS A 103 0.57 -21.34 7.56
CA LYS A 103 1.36 -20.56 6.60
C LYS A 103 0.51 -19.55 5.83
N ALA A 104 -0.68 -19.93 5.38
CA ALA A 104 -1.59 -19.00 4.69
C ALA A 104 -2.11 -17.91 5.62
N PHE A 105 -2.44 -18.27 6.87
CA PHE A 105 -2.83 -17.32 7.90
C PHE A 105 -1.73 -16.28 8.17
N GLU A 106 -0.52 -16.76 8.43
CA GLU A 106 0.66 -15.91 8.67
C GLU A 106 0.95 -15.00 7.47
N MET A 107 0.91 -15.55 6.25
CA MET A 107 1.16 -14.79 5.04
C MET A 107 0.16 -13.64 4.85
N GLY A 108 -1.13 -13.88 5.11
CA GLY A 108 -2.16 -12.84 5.10
C GLY A 108 -1.84 -11.69 6.06
N TRP A 109 -1.41 -12.03 7.27
CA TRP A 109 -0.99 -11.05 8.27
C TRP A 109 0.28 -10.31 7.86
N ARG A 110 1.29 -11.04 7.35
CA ARG A 110 2.55 -10.45 6.86
C ARG A 110 2.30 -9.42 5.76
N MET A 111 1.44 -9.74 4.79
CA MET A 111 1.11 -8.83 3.67
C MET A 111 0.27 -7.63 4.12
N ALA A 112 -0.71 -7.83 4.98
CA ALA A 112 -1.68 -6.78 5.31
C ALA A 112 -1.23 -5.88 6.47
N CYS A 113 -0.64 -6.45 7.50
CA CYS A 113 -0.34 -5.77 8.75
C CYS A 113 1.16 -5.51 8.90
N PHE A 114 1.98 -6.57 8.81
CA PHE A 114 3.42 -6.43 9.03
C PHE A 114 4.11 -5.61 7.93
N ALA A 115 3.73 -5.77 6.66
CA ALA A 115 4.26 -4.93 5.59
C ALA A 115 3.88 -3.45 5.75
N LEU A 116 2.67 -3.15 6.26
CA LEU A 116 2.30 -1.78 6.61
C LEU A 116 3.16 -1.21 7.75
N PHE A 117 3.42 -2.00 8.78
CA PHE A 117 4.31 -1.62 9.88
C PHE A 117 5.71 -1.27 9.35
N ARG A 118 6.31 -2.15 8.52
CA ARG A 118 7.62 -1.91 7.88
C ARG A 118 7.61 -0.63 7.05
N THR A 119 6.56 -0.43 6.24
CA THR A 119 6.40 0.78 5.42
C THR A 119 6.38 2.03 6.31
N ALA A 120 5.56 2.05 7.35
CA ALA A 120 5.45 3.18 8.26
C ALA A 120 6.75 3.43 9.03
N SER A 121 7.37 2.37 9.57
CA SER A 121 8.64 2.46 10.31
C SER A 121 9.76 3.08 9.47
N THR A 122 9.74 2.86 8.15
CA THR A 122 10.76 3.37 7.25
C THR A 122 10.45 4.78 6.76
N VAL A 123 9.18 5.06 6.38
CA VAL A 123 8.84 6.34 5.75
C VAL A 123 8.56 7.46 6.75
N CYS A 124 7.99 7.13 7.93
CA CYS A 124 7.64 8.14 8.93
C CYS A 124 8.81 9.01 9.39
N PRO A 125 10.03 8.49 9.61
CA PRO A 125 11.18 9.33 9.96
C PRO A 125 11.46 10.43 8.91
N TYR A 126 11.41 10.10 7.63
CA TYR A 126 11.58 11.09 6.55
C TYR A 126 10.44 12.11 6.50
N MET A 127 9.19 11.66 6.70
CA MET A 127 8.03 12.55 6.75
C MET A 127 8.08 13.47 7.98
N GLU A 128 8.49 12.95 9.13
CA GLU A 128 8.65 13.72 10.37
C GLU A 128 9.72 14.80 10.24
N GLU A 129 10.86 14.51 9.62
CA GLU A 129 11.90 15.50 9.32
C GLU A 129 11.38 16.64 8.44
N ARG A 130 10.49 16.34 7.51
CA ARG A 130 9.82 17.32 6.64
C ARG A 130 8.61 18.01 7.31
N GLY A 131 8.14 17.50 8.44
CA GLY A 131 6.95 17.99 9.14
C GLY A 131 5.64 17.77 8.38
N LYS A 132 5.61 16.87 7.41
CA LYS A 132 4.43 16.56 6.60
C LYS A 132 4.49 15.18 5.95
N GLY A 133 3.35 14.54 5.78
CA GLY A 133 3.20 13.30 5.06
C GLY A 133 1.80 12.72 5.17
N SER A 134 1.46 11.80 4.29
CA SER A 134 0.19 11.07 4.34
C SER A 134 0.38 9.60 4.06
N ILE A 135 -0.25 8.74 4.83
CA ILE A 135 -0.32 7.29 4.60
C ILE A 135 -1.77 6.89 4.47
N LEU A 136 -2.19 6.57 3.24
CA LEU A 136 -3.55 6.17 2.92
C LEU A 136 -3.59 4.66 2.73
N VAL A 137 -4.37 3.98 3.56
CA VAL A 137 -4.39 2.52 3.64
C VAL A 137 -5.74 2.00 3.18
N THR A 138 -5.79 1.32 2.03
CA THR A 138 -7.02 0.65 1.59
C THR A 138 -7.30 -0.58 2.44
N SER A 139 -8.55 -0.83 2.73
CA SER A 139 -9.00 -1.93 3.58
C SER A 139 -10.38 -2.43 3.12
N ALA A 140 -10.96 -3.33 3.88
CA ALA A 140 -12.24 -3.94 3.60
C ALA A 140 -13.13 -3.93 4.86
N THR A 141 -14.43 -4.20 4.68
CA THR A 141 -15.38 -4.40 5.80
C THR A 141 -14.93 -5.46 6.78
N ALA A 142 -14.11 -6.43 6.35
CA ALA A 142 -13.48 -7.42 7.22
C ALA A 142 -12.61 -6.80 8.34
N ALA A 143 -12.22 -5.53 8.22
CA ALA A 143 -11.50 -4.81 9.27
C ALA A 143 -12.38 -4.38 10.45
N VAL A 144 -13.70 -4.37 10.27
CA VAL A 144 -14.68 -3.94 11.29
C VAL A 144 -15.66 -5.04 11.66
N ARG A 145 -15.77 -6.08 10.84
CA ARG A 145 -16.69 -7.20 11.09
C ARG A 145 -16.11 -8.50 10.55
N GLY A 146 -15.93 -9.48 11.43
CA GLY A 146 -15.58 -10.85 11.03
C GLY A 146 -16.79 -11.57 10.45
N ASN A 147 -16.59 -12.34 9.39
CA ASN A 147 -17.57 -13.21 8.77
C ASN A 147 -17.07 -14.66 8.76
N ALA A 148 -17.98 -15.61 8.68
CA ALA A 148 -17.64 -17.02 8.47
C ALA A 148 -16.83 -17.17 7.17
N GLY A 149 -15.85 -18.06 7.17
CA GLY A 149 -14.97 -18.26 6.01
C GLY A 149 -14.01 -17.10 5.69
N GLN A 150 -13.77 -16.20 6.65
CA GLN A 150 -12.88 -15.03 6.46
C GLN A 150 -11.82 -14.90 7.56
N HIS A 151 -11.49 -15.99 8.25
CA HIS A 151 -10.69 -15.95 9.48
C HIS A 151 -9.34 -15.25 9.32
N SER A 152 -8.52 -15.68 8.36
CA SER A 152 -7.20 -15.07 8.12
C SER A 152 -7.31 -13.64 7.61
N HIS A 153 -8.25 -13.40 6.70
CA HIS A 153 -8.47 -12.07 6.11
C HIS A 153 -8.97 -11.07 7.17
N ALA A 154 -9.96 -11.44 7.97
CA ALA A 154 -10.52 -10.57 9.01
C ALA A 154 -9.47 -10.25 10.09
N ALA A 155 -8.70 -11.25 10.53
CA ALA A 155 -7.62 -11.04 11.50
C ALA A 155 -6.55 -10.07 10.97
N ALA A 156 -6.14 -10.23 9.71
CA ALA A 156 -5.17 -9.36 9.07
C ALA A 156 -5.69 -7.93 8.86
N MET A 157 -6.94 -7.77 8.42
CA MET A 157 -7.57 -6.46 8.22
C MET A 157 -7.88 -5.74 9.54
N GLY A 158 -8.29 -6.48 10.58
CA GLY A 158 -8.48 -5.93 11.93
C GLY A 158 -7.17 -5.41 12.52
N GLY A 159 -6.08 -6.18 12.40
CA GLY A 159 -4.74 -5.75 12.78
C GLY A 159 -4.29 -4.50 12.03
N ARG A 160 -4.50 -4.45 10.72
CA ARG A 160 -4.23 -3.27 9.88
C ARG A 160 -4.96 -2.03 10.40
N ARG A 161 -6.25 -2.16 10.71
CA ARG A 161 -7.06 -1.06 11.23
C ARG A 161 -6.51 -0.50 12.53
N MET A 162 -6.19 -1.38 13.49
CA MET A 162 -5.64 -0.95 14.77
C MET A 162 -4.26 -0.31 14.60
N LEU A 163 -3.43 -0.85 13.71
CA LEU A 163 -2.14 -0.25 13.39
C LEU A 163 -2.31 1.17 12.82
N CYS A 164 -3.24 1.39 11.88
CA CYS A 164 -3.52 2.74 11.35
C CYS A 164 -3.93 3.72 12.46
N GLN A 165 -4.75 3.29 13.41
CA GLN A 165 -5.17 4.14 14.53
C GLN A 165 -4.00 4.51 15.43
N SER A 166 -3.13 3.54 15.77
CA SER A 166 -1.93 3.78 16.58
C SER A 166 -0.96 4.73 15.88
N LEU A 167 -0.71 4.50 14.60
CA LEU A 167 0.16 5.38 13.78
C LEU A 167 -0.41 6.80 13.71
N ASN A 168 -1.71 6.97 13.47
CA ASN A 168 -2.31 8.30 13.43
C ASN A 168 -2.25 9.00 14.80
N ALA A 169 -2.47 8.28 15.89
CA ALA A 169 -2.38 8.83 17.25
C ALA A 169 -0.94 9.32 17.56
N GLU A 170 0.07 8.58 17.11
CA GLU A 170 1.48 8.92 17.35
C GLU A 170 1.98 10.06 16.46
N PHE A 171 1.61 10.06 15.19
CA PHE A 171 2.23 10.90 14.18
C PHE A 171 1.43 12.13 13.74
N SER A 172 0.14 12.23 14.10
CA SER A 172 -0.69 13.37 13.68
C SER A 172 -0.15 14.73 14.17
N SER A 173 0.37 14.80 15.40
CA SER A 173 1.01 16.00 15.94
C SER A 173 2.34 16.36 15.25
N LYS A 174 2.91 15.45 14.50
CA LYS A 174 4.16 15.60 13.75
C LYS A 174 3.92 15.93 12.27
N GLY A 175 2.68 16.26 11.91
CA GLY A 175 2.28 16.62 10.55
C GLY A 175 2.06 15.43 9.60
N ILE A 176 1.96 14.20 10.12
CA ILE A 176 1.70 12.99 9.31
C ILE A 176 0.28 12.52 9.53
N HIS A 177 -0.48 12.44 8.44
CA HIS A 177 -1.86 11.95 8.45
C HIS A 177 -1.93 10.48 8.02
N VAL A 178 -2.54 9.64 8.86
CA VAL A 178 -2.76 8.21 8.53
C VAL A 178 -4.26 7.95 8.40
N ALA A 179 -4.73 7.64 7.20
CA ALA A 179 -6.13 7.35 6.91
C ALA A 179 -6.33 5.89 6.54
N HIS A 180 -7.36 5.28 7.13
CA HIS A 180 -7.80 3.92 6.85
C HIS A 180 -9.10 3.96 6.04
N VAL A 181 -9.05 3.56 4.78
CA VAL A 181 -10.15 3.65 3.82
C VAL A 181 -10.80 2.27 3.66
N ILE A 182 -12.04 2.12 4.12
CA ILE A 182 -12.80 0.88 3.99
C ILE A 182 -13.53 0.88 2.66
N VAL A 183 -13.19 -0.09 1.80
CA VAL A 183 -13.88 -0.35 0.54
C VAL A 183 -14.88 -1.47 0.77
N ASP A 184 -16.16 -1.16 0.66
CA ASP A 184 -17.27 -2.12 0.83
C ASP A 184 -17.90 -2.43 -0.51
N GLY A 185 -17.36 -3.41 -1.20
CA GLY A 185 -17.86 -3.86 -2.50
C GLY A 185 -16.79 -4.50 -3.37
N ALA A 186 -17.23 -5.07 -4.47
CA ALA A 186 -16.35 -5.54 -5.53
C ALA A 186 -15.83 -4.32 -6.32
N VAL A 187 -14.54 -4.32 -6.58
CA VAL A 187 -13.91 -3.33 -7.46
C VAL A 187 -13.73 -3.99 -8.81
N ASP A 188 -14.36 -3.41 -9.83
CA ASP A 188 -14.16 -3.83 -11.21
C ASP A 188 -12.73 -3.46 -11.63
N ALA A 189 -12.00 -4.46 -12.08
CA ALA A 189 -10.64 -4.28 -12.57
C ALA A 189 -10.49 -5.13 -13.84
N PRO A 190 -9.89 -4.58 -14.89
CA PRO A 190 -9.55 -5.40 -16.05
C PRO A 190 -8.58 -6.50 -15.64
N ASP A 191 -8.76 -7.70 -16.21
CA ASP A 191 -7.91 -8.86 -16.01
C ASP A 191 -6.46 -8.61 -16.49
#